data_2e9bde7bf7d7deedbdfe70e3363cef83
#
_entry.id   2e9bde7bf7d7deedbdfe70e3363cef83
#
_cell.length_a   1.000
_cell.length_b   1.000
_cell.length_c   1.000
_cell.angle_alpha   90.00
_cell.angle_beta   90.00
_cell.angle_gamma   90.00
#
_symmetry.space_group_name_H-M   'P 1'
#
loop_
_entity.id
_entity.type
_entity.pdbx_description
1 polymer ?
#
loop_
_entity_poly.entity_id
_entity_poly.type
_entity_poly.pdbx_seq_one_letter_code
_entity_poly.pdbx_strand_id
1 'polypeptide(L)'
;MDSRHITIVGAGQSGLQLGIGLLDAGYQVTLISNRTPEQIRDGSIASSQCMFDQALGHERALGLDLWPDAPVVEGISFTIAPTEAPGVKAISWDHRLDAAAQSIDQRVKFPAFMAEFEKRGGTLVFEDAGIAELERYAETSDMVLVAAGKGEIAQLFTRDDQRSHYAAPQRALALTYVNGMAPRDEFSAVNFNVIPGVGEYFVFPALTTTGPCEIMVFEGLPGSDMDSWKGLTPAEHLENSLRILRTYLPWEYERSANVELTDANGVLQGRFPPTVRHPLATLPSGKTVVGMADVVVLNDPITGQGSNNASKCAASYLASIIGHGDAAYDDSFKTSMFEEYWKYAQHVARWTNTMLAPPAEHALGLFAAAQQNPSIAQRFANGFDYPPDFGSWFLDAQGAAEYQASFNTVA
;
A
#
# COMPACT_ATOMS: atom_id res chain seq x y z
N MET A 1 -32.47 -2.71 -21.00
CA MET A 1 -31.25 -3.54 -21.17
C MET A 1 -31.06 -4.24 -19.85
N ASP A 2 -30.78 -5.53 -19.85
CA ASP A 2 -30.44 -6.21 -18.61
C ASP A 2 -29.14 -5.63 -18.09
N SER A 3 -29.08 -5.34 -16.79
CA SER A 3 -27.88 -4.82 -16.14
C SER A 3 -26.75 -5.84 -16.25
N ARG A 4 -25.55 -5.41 -16.67
CA ARG A 4 -24.39 -6.30 -16.79
C ARG A 4 -23.99 -6.84 -15.42
N HIS A 5 -23.58 -8.09 -15.40
CA HIS A 5 -23.13 -8.78 -14.19
C HIS A 5 -21.60 -8.92 -14.17
N ILE A 6 -20.99 -8.40 -13.12
CA ILE A 6 -19.55 -8.49 -12.89
C ILE A 6 -19.30 -9.24 -11.58
N THR A 7 -18.42 -10.24 -11.63
CA THR A 7 -17.94 -10.94 -10.43
C THR A 7 -16.53 -10.50 -10.07
N ILE A 8 -16.31 -10.19 -8.79
CA ILE A 8 -15.01 -9.80 -8.24
C ILE A 8 -14.59 -10.81 -7.18
N VAL A 9 -13.47 -11.47 -7.35
CA VAL A 9 -12.91 -12.42 -6.39
C VAL A 9 -11.83 -11.75 -5.55
N GLY A 10 -12.16 -11.46 -4.30
CA GLY A 10 -11.31 -10.76 -3.34
C GLY A 10 -11.94 -9.48 -2.79
N ALA A 11 -12.34 -9.52 -1.52
CA ALA A 11 -12.97 -8.43 -0.79
C ALA A 11 -11.95 -7.58 -0.01
N GLY A 12 -10.85 -7.22 -0.67
CA GLY A 12 -9.87 -6.24 -0.17
C GLY A 12 -10.18 -4.82 -0.65
N GLN A 13 -9.22 -3.89 -0.44
CA GLN A 13 -9.35 -2.48 -0.79
C GLN A 13 -9.86 -2.27 -2.23
N SER A 14 -9.22 -2.91 -3.21
CA SER A 14 -9.57 -2.70 -4.62
C SER A 14 -10.89 -3.35 -5.00
N GLY A 15 -11.16 -4.57 -4.53
CA GLY A 15 -12.38 -5.31 -4.88
C GLY A 15 -13.63 -4.65 -4.31
N LEU A 16 -13.60 -4.26 -3.03
CA LEU A 16 -14.72 -3.56 -2.37
C LEU A 16 -14.97 -2.19 -2.99
N GLN A 17 -13.93 -1.38 -3.19
CA GLN A 17 -14.06 -0.05 -3.79
C GLN A 17 -14.60 -0.12 -5.22
N LEU A 18 -14.08 -1.02 -6.07
CA LEU A 18 -14.57 -1.21 -7.42
C LEU A 18 -16.03 -1.72 -7.42
N GLY A 19 -16.32 -2.72 -6.58
CA GLY A 19 -17.66 -3.29 -6.47
C GLY A 19 -18.72 -2.26 -6.10
N ILE A 20 -18.41 -1.40 -5.12
CA ILE A 20 -19.30 -0.30 -4.69
C ILE A 20 -19.50 0.71 -5.83
N GLY A 21 -18.41 1.11 -6.51
CA GLY A 21 -18.51 2.03 -7.63
C GLY A 21 -19.31 1.48 -8.82
N LEU A 22 -19.21 0.18 -9.09
CA LEU A 22 -20.00 -0.48 -10.13
C LEU A 22 -21.49 -0.54 -9.76
N LEU A 23 -21.83 -0.81 -8.50
CA LEU A 23 -23.23 -0.78 -8.03
C LEU A 23 -23.84 0.62 -8.21
N ASP A 24 -23.09 1.68 -7.83
CA ASP A 24 -23.52 3.07 -8.02
C ASP A 24 -23.70 3.43 -9.51
N ALA A 25 -22.96 2.77 -10.40
CA ALA A 25 -23.09 2.91 -11.86
C ALA A 25 -24.17 2.01 -12.48
N GLY A 26 -24.93 1.24 -11.68
CA GLY A 26 -26.06 0.43 -12.10
C GLY A 26 -25.72 -0.98 -12.59
N TYR A 27 -24.51 -1.47 -12.33
CA TYR A 27 -24.13 -2.86 -12.60
C TYR A 27 -24.67 -3.82 -11.55
N GLN A 28 -24.85 -5.09 -11.90
CA GLN A 28 -25.00 -6.16 -10.94
C GLN A 28 -23.61 -6.65 -10.54
N VAL A 29 -23.35 -6.75 -9.23
CA VAL A 29 -22.03 -7.13 -8.73
C VAL A 29 -22.13 -8.25 -7.72
N THR A 30 -21.37 -9.32 -7.98
CA THR A 30 -21.10 -10.38 -6.99
C THR A 30 -19.66 -10.25 -6.50
N LEU A 31 -19.48 -10.14 -5.19
CA LEU A 31 -18.17 -10.04 -4.55
C LEU A 31 -17.91 -11.30 -3.73
N ILE A 32 -16.76 -11.94 -3.97
CA ILE A 32 -16.38 -13.19 -3.31
C ILE A 32 -15.33 -12.90 -2.25
N SER A 33 -15.55 -13.38 -1.04
CA SER A 33 -14.61 -13.30 0.07
C SER A 33 -14.41 -14.68 0.70
N ASN A 34 -13.16 -15.04 1.00
CA ASN A 34 -12.88 -16.26 1.76
C ASN A 34 -13.02 -16.07 3.28
N ARG A 35 -13.45 -14.89 3.74
CA ARG A 35 -13.66 -14.57 5.16
C ARG A 35 -14.91 -13.73 5.33
N THR A 36 -15.66 -14.01 6.39
CA THR A 36 -16.79 -13.16 6.80
C THR A 36 -16.29 -11.85 7.43
N PRO A 37 -17.15 -10.81 7.57
CA PRO A 37 -16.80 -9.59 8.28
C PRO A 37 -16.25 -9.84 9.70
N GLU A 38 -16.83 -10.80 10.43
CA GLU A 38 -16.40 -11.19 11.78
C GLU A 38 -15.02 -11.83 11.74
N GLN A 39 -14.77 -12.75 10.79
CA GLN A 39 -13.47 -13.40 10.62
C GLN A 39 -12.37 -12.40 10.23
N ILE A 40 -12.72 -11.34 9.50
CA ILE A 40 -11.77 -10.26 9.20
C ILE A 40 -11.50 -9.44 10.45
N ARG A 41 -12.53 -9.01 11.17
CA ARG A 41 -12.42 -8.18 12.39
C ARG A 41 -11.61 -8.86 13.48
N ASP A 42 -11.85 -10.15 13.71
CA ASP A 42 -11.25 -10.94 14.79
C ASP A 42 -9.93 -11.61 14.35
N GLY A 43 -9.53 -11.45 13.11
CA GLY A 43 -8.33 -12.01 12.52
C GLY A 43 -7.06 -11.21 12.82
N SER A 44 -5.94 -11.69 12.26
CA SER A 44 -4.66 -10.97 12.31
C SER A 44 -4.64 -9.79 11.35
N ILE A 45 -3.85 -8.76 11.69
CA ILE A 45 -3.55 -7.66 10.79
C ILE A 45 -2.95 -8.21 9.48
N ALA A 46 -3.20 -7.51 8.37
CA ALA A 46 -2.75 -7.96 7.05
C ALA A 46 -1.93 -6.91 6.28
N SER A 47 -1.85 -5.67 6.79
CA SER A 47 -1.20 -4.55 6.12
C SER A 47 -0.98 -3.39 7.09
N SER A 48 -0.20 -2.40 6.67
CA SER A 48 0.02 -1.12 7.36
C SER A 48 -0.64 0.08 6.68
N GLN A 49 -1.47 -0.10 5.74
CA GLN A 49 -2.28 0.82 4.92
C GLN A 49 -2.29 2.33 5.33
N CYS A 50 -1.31 3.11 4.94
CA CYS A 50 -1.39 4.57 4.96
C CYS A 50 -1.87 5.07 3.60
N MET A 51 -3.03 5.72 3.54
CA MET A 51 -3.62 6.22 2.30
C MET A 51 -3.51 7.74 2.23
N PHE A 52 -2.97 8.22 1.10
CA PHE A 52 -2.80 9.65 0.83
C PHE A 52 -4.03 10.24 0.14
N ASP A 53 -4.06 11.56 -0.01
CA ASP A 53 -5.27 12.32 -0.34
C ASP A 53 -5.95 11.90 -1.65
N GLN A 54 -5.19 11.65 -2.73
CA GLN A 54 -5.79 11.20 -3.99
C GLN A 54 -6.48 9.84 -3.86
N ALA A 55 -5.86 8.90 -3.15
CA ALA A 55 -6.46 7.59 -2.92
C ALA A 55 -7.70 7.68 -2.00
N LEU A 56 -7.64 8.51 -0.96
CA LEU A 56 -8.79 8.83 -0.12
C LEU A 56 -9.87 9.60 -0.89
N GLY A 57 -9.48 10.43 -1.87
CA GLY A 57 -10.39 11.12 -2.78
C GLY A 57 -11.29 10.17 -3.56
N HIS A 58 -10.78 9.03 -3.99
CA HIS A 58 -11.60 8.00 -4.65
C HIS A 58 -12.60 7.35 -3.68
N GLU A 59 -12.23 7.15 -2.41
CA GLU A 59 -13.17 6.67 -1.38
C GLU A 59 -14.25 7.72 -1.09
N ARG A 60 -13.85 8.99 -0.91
CA ARG A 60 -14.79 10.12 -0.70
C ARG A 60 -15.79 10.26 -1.84
N ALA A 61 -15.33 10.10 -3.08
CA ALA A 61 -16.21 10.16 -4.26
C ALA A 61 -17.31 9.07 -4.26
N LEU A 62 -17.08 7.97 -3.55
CA LEU A 62 -18.05 6.88 -3.37
C LEU A 62 -18.79 6.96 -2.03
N GLY A 63 -18.61 8.04 -1.25
CA GLY A 63 -19.22 8.17 0.09
C GLY A 63 -18.70 7.16 1.11
N LEU A 64 -17.43 6.75 0.98
CA LEU A 64 -16.76 5.78 1.86
C LEU A 64 -15.84 6.45 2.89
N ASP A 65 -16.01 7.75 3.13
CA ASP A 65 -15.34 8.51 4.19
C ASP A 65 -16.05 8.27 5.54
N LEU A 66 -15.85 7.08 6.09
CA LEU A 66 -16.61 6.58 7.23
C LEU A 66 -15.96 6.92 8.59
N TRP A 67 -14.73 7.44 8.61
CA TRP A 67 -13.97 7.70 9.84
C TRP A 67 -13.40 9.12 9.89
N PRO A 68 -14.25 10.16 9.91
CA PRO A 68 -13.79 11.56 9.89
C PRO A 68 -12.97 11.94 11.13
N ASP A 69 -13.21 11.27 12.26
CA ASP A 69 -12.55 11.55 13.55
C ASP A 69 -11.33 10.63 13.81
N ALA A 70 -10.96 9.77 12.86
CA ALA A 70 -9.80 8.89 13.03
C ALA A 70 -8.49 9.71 13.00
N PRO A 71 -7.42 9.20 13.62
CA PRO A 71 -6.11 9.84 13.54
C PRO A 71 -5.68 10.09 12.11
N VAL A 72 -5.07 11.24 11.87
CA VAL A 72 -4.54 11.62 10.55
C VAL A 72 -3.02 11.64 10.56
N VAL A 73 -2.43 11.47 9.39
CA VAL A 73 -1.00 11.63 9.14
C VAL A 73 -0.81 12.96 8.43
N GLU A 74 -0.29 13.95 9.16
CA GLU A 74 -0.19 15.34 8.67
C GLU A 74 1.07 15.60 7.83
N GLY A 75 2.08 14.72 7.92
CA GLY A 75 3.34 14.94 7.24
C GLY A 75 4.21 13.72 7.06
N ILE A 76 5.40 13.96 6.52
CA ILE A 76 6.50 12.99 6.39
C ILE A 76 7.69 13.53 7.16
N SER A 77 8.29 12.68 8.00
CA SER A 77 9.60 12.93 8.62
C SER A 77 10.60 11.93 8.04
N PHE A 78 11.76 12.40 7.68
CA PHE A 78 12.82 11.57 7.09
C PHE A 78 14.11 11.72 7.89
N THR A 79 14.73 10.60 8.24
CA THR A 79 15.99 10.56 8.99
C THR A 79 16.89 9.46 8.42
N ILE A 80 18.18 9.77 8.25
CA ILE A 80 19.24 8.77 8.04
C ILE A 80 20.04 8.64 9.34
N ALA A 81 20.03 7.43 9.90
CA ALA A 81 20.69 7.06 11.15
C ALA A 81 21.92 6.17 10.86
N PRO A 82 23.15 6.68 10.89
CA PRO A 82 24.35 5.88 10.63
C PRO A 82 24.52 4.77 11.68
N THR A 83 24.80 3.56 11.23
CA THR A 83 25.02 2.40 12.13
C THR A 83 26.26 2.53 13.00
N GLU A 84 27.30 3.15 12.48
CA GLU A 84 28.58 3.41 13.18
C GLU A 84 28.50 4.53 14.23
N ALA A 85 27.41 5.31 14.23
CA ALA A 85 27.19 6.40 15.17
C ALA A 85 25.75 6.37 15.72
N PRO A 86 25.38 5.37 16.56
CA PRO A 86 24.04 5.27 17.13
C PRO A 86 23.66 6.55 17.89
N GLY A 87 22.42 7.03 17.66
CA GLY A 87 21.93 8.27 18.26
C GLY A 87 22.23 9.54 17.46
N VAL A 88 22.96 9.44 16.34
CA VAL A 88 23.19 10.54 15.41
C VAL A 88 22.16 10.52 14.28
N LYS A 89 21.60 11.68 13.95
CA LYS A 89 20.80 11.92 12.76
C LYS A 89 21.69 12.61 11.73
N ALA A 90 22.26 11.85 10.78
CA ALA A 90 23.14 12.41 9.75
C ALA A 90 22.41 13.34 8.79
N ILE A 91 21.20 12.96 8.42
CA ILE A 91 20.22 13.78 7.68
C ILE A 91 18.91 13.68 8.44
N SER A 92 18.25 14.82 8.67
CA SER A 92 16.94 14.83 9.32
C SER A 92 16.15 16.06 8.89
N TRP A 93 14.92 15.84 8.42
CA TRP A 93 13.96 16.90 8.09
C TRP A 93 12.54 16.34 8.20
N ASP A 94 11.58 17.24 8.32
CA ASP A 94 10.17 16.93 8.21
C ASP A 94 9.44 18.01 7.41
N HIS A 95 8.29 17.63 6.84
CA HIS A 95 7.40 18.58 6.17
C HIS A 95 5.96 18.07 6.21
N ARG A 96 5.02 19.00 6.35
CA ARG A 96 3.60 18.69 6.24
C ARG A 96 3.24 18.30 4.80
N LEU A 97 2.28 17.40 4.67
CA LEU A 97 1.57 17.14 3.43
C LEU A 97 0.63 18.31 3.11
N ASP A 98 0.35 18.54 1.85
CA ASP A 98 -0.65 19.56 1.43
C ASP A 98 -2.07 19.14 1.87
N ALA A 99 -2.33 17.84 1.94
CA ALA A 99 -3.54 17.27 2.55
C ALA A 99 -3.16 16.03 3.38
N ALA A 100 -3.79 15.87 4.54
CA ALA A 100 -3.48 14.78 5.46
C ALA A 100 -3.81 13.41 4.88
N ALA A 101 -2.96 12.43 5.16
CA ALA A 101 -3.21 11.02 4.93
C ALA A 101 -3.94 10.37 6.13
N GLN A 102 -4.45 9.16 5.95
CA GLN A 102 -5.16 8.42 6.99
C GLN A 102 -4.84 6.93 6.90
N SER A 103 -4.76 6.28 8.05
CA SER A 103 -4.57 4.83 8.14
C SER A 103 -5.69 4.19 8.96
N ILE A 104 -6.50 3.36 8.32
CA ILE A 104 -7.57 2.58 8.95
C ILE A 104 -7.26 1.10 8.79
N ASP A 105 -7.15 0.39 9.90
CA ASP A 105 -6.92 -1.07 9.92
C ASP A 105 -7.95 -1.78 9.03
N GLN A 106 -7.48 -2.71 8.22
CA GLN A 106 -8.33 -3.50 7.33
C GLN A 106 -9.39 -4.29 8.10
N ARG A 107 -9.13 -4.65 9.36
CA ARG A 107 -10.07 -5.31 10.27
C ARG A 107 -11.25 -4.40 10.66
N VAL A 108 -11.08 -3.09 10.57
CA VAL A 108 -12.13 -2.08 10.75
C VAL A 108 -12.77 -1.71 9.41
N LYS A 109 -11.93 -1.46 8.40
CA LYS A 109 -12.34 -0.90 7.11
C LYS A 109 -13.16 -1.88 6.28
N PHE A 110 -12.67 -3.10 6.09
CA PHE A 110 -13.30 -4.03 5.15
C PHE A 110 -14.67 -4.54 5.62
N PRO A 111 -14.91 -4.88 6.90
CA PRO A 111 -16.26 -5.17 7.38
C PRO A 111 -17.26 -4.03 7.13
N ALA A 112 -16.85 -2.76 7.31
CA ALA A 112 -17.70 -1.62 7.05
C ALA A 112 -17.99 -1.44 5.55
N PHE A 113 -16.99 -1.62 4.69
CA PHE A 113 -17.17 -1.57 3.24
C PHE A 113 -18.00 -2.73 2.71
N MET A 114 -17.90 -3.93 3.30
CA MET A 114 -18.80 -5.06 2.99
C MET A 114 -20.27 -4.71 3.31
N ALA A 115 -20.51 -4.09 4.47
CA ALA A 115 -21.86 -3.66 4.84
C ALA A 115 -22.41 -2.58 3.88
N GLU A 116 -21.59 -1.61 3.46
CA GLU A 116 -21.97 -0.61 2.45
C GLU A 116 -22.22 -1.25 1.08
N PHE A 117 -21.44 -2.25 0.69
CA PHE A 117 -21.62 -3.00 -0.56
C PHE A 117 -22.98 -3.73 -0.58
N GLU A 118 -23.33 -4.47 0.48
CA GLU A 118 -24.63 -5.15 0.59
C GLU A 118 -25.80 -4.16 0.65
N LYS A 119 -25.67 -3.08 1.42
CA LYS A 119 -26.67 -2.00 1.53
C LYS A 119 -26.99 -1.37 0.18
N ARG A 120 -26.04 -1.30 -0.76
CA ARG A 120 -26.22 -0.81 -2.13
C ARG A 120 -26.72 -1.90 -3.11
N GLY A 121 -27.06 -3.09 -2.61
CA GLY A 121 -27.64 -4.19 -3.39
C GLY A 121 -26.61 -5.14 -4.01
N GLY A 122 -25.36 -5.10 -3.60
CA GLY A 122 -24.34 -6.06 -4.01
C GLY A 122 -24.58 -7.44 -3.39
N THR A 123 -24.20 -8.48 -4.12
CA THR A 123 -24.26 -9.87 -3.65
C THR A 123 -22.89 -10.27 -3.08
N LEU A 124 -22.83 -10.51 -1.76
CA LEU A 124 -21.61 -10.97 -1.09
C LEU A 124 -21.68 -12.49 -0.88
N VAL A 125 -20.66 -13.19 -1.34
CA VAL A 125 -20.54 -14.65 -1.24
C VAL A 125 -19.29 -15.02 -0.46
N PHE A 126 -19.45 -15.89 0.55
CA PHE A 126 -18.34 -16.36 1.38
C PHE A 126 -17.92 -17.76 0.94
N GLU A 127 -16.83 -17.83 0.17
CA GLU A 127 -16.20 -19.09 -0.23
C GLU A 127 -14.71 -18.88 -0.55
N ASP A 128 -13.93 -19.95 -0.43
CA ASP A 128 -12.53 -19.97 -0.85
C ASP A 128 -12.47 -20.35 -2.32
N ALA A 129 -12.42 -19.33 -3.18
CA ALA A 129 -12.49 -19.50 -4.62
C ALA A 129 -11.17 -20.04 -5.19
N GLY A 130 -11.22 -21.19 -5.82
CA GLY A 130 -10.17 -21.79 -6.65
C GLY A 130 -10.49 -21.67 -8.16
N ILE A 131 -9.80 -22.49 -8.96
CA ILE A 131 -9.99 -22.51 -10.43
C ILE A 131 -11.40 -22.95 -10.81
N ALA A 132 -11.97 -23.92 -10.09
CA ALA A 132 -13.34 -24.42 -10.37
C ALA A 132 -14.41 -23.33 -10.13
N GLU A 133 -14.23 -22.52 -9.10
CA GLU A 133 -15.13 -21.40 -8.81
C GLU A 133 -14.98 -20.29 -9.85
N LEU A 134 -13.74 -19.98 -10.29
CA LEU A 134 -13.51 -19.02 -11.38
C LEU A 134 -14.18 -19.46 -12.67
N GLU A 135 -14.14 -20.77 -13.03
CA GLU A 135 -14.86 -21.33 -14.18
C GLU A 135 -16.37 -21.09 -14.06
N ARG A 136 -16.95 -21.42 -12.91
CA ARG A 136 -18.38 -21.20 -12.64
C ARG A 136 -18.78 -19.73 -12.76
N TYR A 137 -17.96 -18.80 -12.23
CA TYR A 137 -18.23 -17.37 -12.34
C TYR A 137 -18.05 -16.86 -13.77
N ALA A 138 -17.06 -17.36 -14.50
CA ALA A 138 -16.88 -17.01 -15.90
C ALA A 138 -17.99 -17.53 -16.83
N GLU A 139 -18.81 -18.50 -16.40
CA GLU A 139 -20.01 -18.95 -17.12
C GLU A 139 -21.21 -18.02 -16.92
N THR A 140 -21.31 -17.38 -15.75
CA THR A 140 -22.50 -16.65 -15.31
C THR A 140 -22.34 -15.13 -15.27
N SER A 141 -21.13 -14.62 -15.49
CA SER A 141 -20.81 -13.19 -15.45
C SER A 141 -20.28 -12.69 -16.79
N ASP A 142 -20.56 -11.45 -17.11
CA ASP A 142 -20.00 -10.77 -18.29
C ASP A 142 -18.48 -10.56 -18.16
N MET A 143 -17.99 -10.41 -16.93
CA MET A 143 -16.55 -10.28 -16.62
C MET A 143 -16.26 -10.79 -15.21
N VAL A 144 -15.11 -11.43 -15.04
CA VAL A 144 -14.58 -11.84 -13.74
C VAL A 144 -13.25 -11.11 -13.49
N LEU A 145 -13.19 -10.39 -12.36
CA LEU A 145 -11.97 -9.75 -11.87
C LEU A 145 -11.40 -10.53 -10.68
N VAL A 146 -10.09 -10.64 -10.62
CA VAL A 146 -9.37 -11.28 -9.51
C VAL A 146 -8.57 -10.22 -8.76
N ALA A 147 -9.01 -9.92 -7.54
CA ALA A 147 -8.42 -8.98 -6.60
C ALA A 147 -7.76 -9.69 -5.39
N ALA A 148 -7.78 -11.02 -5.34
CA ALA A 148 -7.16 -11.83 -4.30
C ALA A 148 -5.72 -12.15 -4.67
N GLY A 149 -4.77 -11.40 -4.10
CA GLY A 149 -3.34 -11.47 -4.41
C GLY A 149 -2.60 -12.67 -3.78
N LYS A 150 -3.30 -13.62 -3.14
CA LYS A 150 -2.72 -14.78 -2.46
C LYS A 150 -3.39 -16.08 -2.93
N GLY A 151 -2.70 -17.22 -2.71
CA GLY A 151 -3.23 -18.53 -3.04
C GLY A 151 -3.02 -18.97 -4.49
N GLU A 152 -3.67 -20.05 -4.88
CA GLU A 152 -3.51 -20.71 -6.17
C GLU A 152 -3.95 -19.82 -7.35
N ILE A 153 -5.03 -19.06 -7.17
CA ILE A 153 -5.57 -18.18 -8.22
C ILE A 153 -4.62 -17.03 -8.60
N ALA A 154 -3.81 -16.54 -7.67
CA ALA A 154 -2.80 -15.53 -8.00
C ALA A 154 -1.68 -16.09 -8.89
N GLN A 155 -1.41 -17.40 -8.83
CA GLN A 155 -0.39 -18.07 -9.64
C GLN A 155 -0.82 -18.27 -11.09
N LEU A 156 -2.11 -18.13 -11.41
CA LEU A 156 -2.60 -18.14 -12.78
C LEU A 156 -2.05 -16.96 -13.61
N PHE A 157 -1.74 -15.86 -12.96
CA PHE A 157 -1.22 -14.65 -13.59
C PHE A 157 0.30 -14.74 -13.71
N THR A 158 0.79 -14.95 -14.93
CA THR A 158 2.22 -15.14 -15.17
C THR A 158 3.00 -13.85 -14.95
N ARG A 159 4.21 -14.00 -14.38
CA ARG A 159 5.13 -12.88 -14.16
C ARG A 159 5.50 -12.21 -15.50
N ASP A 160 5.46 -10.89 -15.53
CA ASP A 160 6.04 -10.07 -16.59
C ASP A 160 7.48 -9.70 -16.22
N ASP A 161 8.44 -10.43 -16.80
CA ASP A 161 9.86 -10.24 -16.50
C ASP A 161 10.42 -8.91 -17.05
N GLN A 162 9.74 -8.30 -18.04
CA GLN A 162 10.15 -6.98 -18.55
C GLN A 162 9.80 -5.85 -17.60
N ARG A 163 8.70 -6.01 -16.84
CA ARG A 163 8.20 -5.01 -15.88
C ARG A 163 8.59 -5.31 -14.43
N SER A 164 9.09 -6.50 -14.14
CA SER A 164 9.51 -6.93 -12.79
C SER A 164 11.01 -6.82 -12.60
N HIS A 165 11.44 -5.93 -11.68
CA HIS A 165 12.87 -5.63 -11.48
C HIS A 165 13.59 -6.67 -10.61
N TYR A 166 12.95 -7.13 -9.53
CA TYR A 166 13.55 -8.06 -8.57
C TYR A 166 12.90 -9.45 -8.65
N ALA A 167 13.72 -10.50 -8.62
CA ALA A 167 13.27 -11.90 -8.60
C ALA A 167 13.17 -12.47 -7.17
N ALA A 168 13.72 -11.77 -6.18
CA ALA A 168 13.74 -12.19 -4.78
C ALA A 168 13.29 -11.05 -3.86
N PRO A 169 12.80 -11.36 -2.64
CA PRO A 169 12.49 -10.36 -1.64
C PRO A 169 13.70 -9.48 -1.32
N GLN A 170 13.50 -8.17 -1.28
CA GLN A 170 14.54 -7.19 -0.96
C GLN A 170 14.49 -6.78 0.51
N ARG A 171 13.39 -7.06 1.22
CA ARG A 171 13.20 -6.77 2.64
C ARG A 171 12.56 -7.96 3.36
N ALA A 172 12.91 -8.08 4.64
CA ALA A 172 12.18 -8.85 5.63
C ALA A 172 11.26 -7.89 6.39
N LEU A 173 9.96 -8.11 6.27
CA LEU A 173 8.92 -7.20 6.73
C LEU A 173 8.41 -7.62 8.10
N ALA A 174 8.19 -6.64 8.99
CA ALA A 174 7.46 -6.85 10.22
C ALA A 174 6.61 -5.62 10.57
N LEU A 175 5.42 -5.87 11.10
CA LEU A 175 4.50 -4.85 11.61
C LEU A 175 4.18 -5.13 13.07
N THR A 176 4.12 -4.06 13.87
CA THR A 176 3.71 -4.11 15.27
C THR A 176 2.74 -2.97 15.54
N TYR A 177 1.49 -3.29 15.82
CA TYR A 177 0.47 -2.31 16.18
C TYR A 177 0.51 -2.09 17.69
N VAL A 178 0.68 -0.84 18.12
CA VAL A 178 0.91 -0.50 19.51
C VAL A 178 0.03 0.66 19.99
N ASN A 179 -0.35 0.62 21.25
CA ASN A 179 -0.90 1.74 22.01
C ASN A 179 0.19 2.35 22.89
N GLY A 180 0.00 3.58 23.37
CA GLY A 180 0.85 4.20 24.39
C GLY A 180 2.14 4.83 23.88
N MET A 181 2.32 4.98 22.55
CA MET A 181 3.44 5.72 22.01
C MET A 181 3.28 7.22 22.29
N ALA A 182 4.35 7.88 22.72
CA ALA A 182 4.35 9.32 22.89
C ALA A 182 4.18 10.03 21.53
N PRO A 183 3.30 11.03 21.43
CA PRO A 183 3.11 11.79 20.20
C PRO A 183 4.39 12.53 19.79
N ARG A 184 4.44 12.97 18.55
CA ARG A 184 5.44 13.94 18.09
C ARG A 184 5.10 15.34 18.63
N ASP A 185 6.12 16.16 18.80
CA ASP A 185 5.93 17.52 19.35
C ASP A 185 5.23 18.48 18.38
N GLU A 186 5.51 18.38 17.07
CA GLU A 186 5.04 19.35 16.08
C GLU A 186 3.76 18.95 15.36
N PHE A 187 3.77 17.76 14.72
CA PHE A 187 2.63 17.20 13.99
C PHE A 187 2.80 15.69 13.78
N SER A 188 1.70 15.01 13.52
CA SER A 188 1.71 13.59 13.19
C SER A 188 2.33 13.34 11.81
N ALA A 189 3.16 12.32 11.69
CA ALA A 189 3.84 12.04 10.42
C ALA A 189 4.09 10.53 10.24
N VAL A 190 4.30 10.11 8.98
CA VAL A 190 5.11 8.92 8.75
C VAL A 190 6.55 9.28 9.10
N ASN A 191 7.08 8.70 10.18
CA ASN A 191 8.49 8.83 10.54
C ASN A 191 9.29 7.78 9.78
N PHE A 192 9.94 8.21 8.73
CA PHE A 192 10.76 7.36 7.88
C PHE A 192 12.22 7.42 8.35
N ASN A 193 12.74 6.32 8.91
CA ASN A 193 14.11 6.23 9.36
C ASN A 193 14.87 5.19 8.53
N VAL A 194 15.93 5.62 7.85
CA VAL A 194 16.84 4.75 7.09
C VAL A 194 18.05 4.42 7.96
N ILE A 195 18.36 3.14 8.12
CA ILE A 195 19.50 2.63 8.87
C ILE A 195 20.41 1.89 7.89
N PRO A 196 21.43 2.55 7.32
CA PRO A 196 22.28 1.99 6.28
C PRO A 196 22.87 0.63 6.69
N GLY A 197 22.73 -0.38 5.82
CA GLY A 197 23.21 -1.73 6.07
C GLY A 197 22.33 -2.59 6.98
N VAL A 198 21.24 -2.04 7.54
CA VAL A 198 20.28 -2.74 8.42
C VAL A 198 18.89 -2.79 7.83
N GLY A 199 18.34 -1.66 7.41
CA GLY A 199 17.00 -1.55 6.86
C GLY A 199 16.34 -0.21 7.14
N GLU A 200 15.01 -0.19 7.09
CA GLU A 200 14.19 0.99 7.32
C GLU A 200 13.17 0.73 8.44
N TYR A 201 12.85 1.80 9.18
CA TYR A 201 11.80 1.82 10.19
C TYR A 201 10.85 2.96 9.90
N PHE A 202 9.55 2.67 9.87
CA PHE A 202 8.49 3.67 9.78
C PHE A 202 7.57 3.55 10.97
N VAL A 203 6.98 4.68 11.38
CA VAL A 203 5.88 4.67 12.35
C VAL A 203 4.92 5.81 12.04
N PHE A 204 3.63 5.55 12.17
CA PHE A 204 2.57 6.52 11.93
C PHE A 204 1.29 6.17 12.67
N PRO A 205 0.43 7.18 12.98
CA PRO A 205 -0.84 6.95 13.66
C PRO A 205 -1.86 6.27 12.76
N ALA A 206 -2.72 5.46 13.39
CA ALA A 206 -3.79 4.72 12.72
C ALA A 206 -5.00 4.53 13.64
N LEU A 207 -6.10 4.07 13.05
CA LEU A 207 -7.26 3.54 13.77
C LEU A 207 -7.29 2.04 13.61
N THR A 208 -7.35 1.31 14.73
CA THR A 208 -7.52 -0.16 14.76
C THR A 208 -8.78 -0.56 15.53
N THR A 209 -9.01 -1.86 15.71
CA THR A 209 -10.18 -2.43 16.41
C THR A 209 -10.27 -2.01 17.88
N THR A 210 -9.17 -1.61 18.50
CA THR A 210 -9.12 -1.14 19.90
C THR A 210 -9.12 0.39 20.02
N GLY A 211 -9.18 1.12 18.92
CA GLY A 211 -9.16 2.58 18.88
C GLY A 211 -7.92 3.16 18.20
N PRO A 212 -7.55 4.42 18.47
CA PRO A 212 -6.32 5.04 17.98
C PRO A 212 -5.08 4.25 18.42
N CYS A 213 -4.13 4.09 17.50
CA CYS A 213 -2.88 3.36 17.74
C CYS A 213 -1.76 3.92 16.87
N GLU A 214 -0.55 3.40 17.05
CA GLU A 214 0.58 3.60 16.14
C GLU A 214 0.95 2.28 15.46
N ILE A 215 1.34 2.35 14.19
CA ILE A 215 1.83 1.21 13.43
C ILE A 215 3.34 1.34 13.26
N MET A 216 4.09 0.46 13.89
CA MET A 216 5.53 0.28 13.65
C MET A 216 5.72 -0.64 12.46
N VAL A 217 6.49 -0.20 11.48
CA VAL A 217 6.85 -0.97 10.28
C VAL A 217 8.36 -1.13 10.23
N PHE A 218 8.83 -2.35 10.11
CA PHE A 218 10.25 -2.68 10.00
C PHE A 218 10.49 -3.37 8.66
N GLU A 219 11.47 -2.89 7.90
CA GLU A 219 11.88 -3.44 6.61
C GLU A 219 13.38 -3.74 6.65
N GLY A 220 13.71 -4.93 7.18
CA GLY A 220 15.09 -5.36 7.33
C GLY A 220 15.71 -5.82 6.01
N LEU A 221 16.96 -5.43 5.76
CA LEU A 221 17.73 -6.06 4.71
C LEU A 221 17.88 -7.56 5.01
N PRO A 222 17.68 -8.46 4.02
CA PRO A 222 17.83 -9.89 4.24
C PRO A 222 19.17 -10.26 4.88
N GLY A 223 19.13 -10.93 6.02
CA GLY A 223 20.31 -11.33 6.80
C GLY A 223 20.88 -10.24 7.72
N SER A 224 20.29 -9.05 7.79
CA SER A 224 20.66 -8.02 8.76
C SER A 224 20.08 -8.31 10.14
N ASP A 225 20.47 -7.51 11.15
CA ASP A 225 19.91 -7.60 12.51
C ASP A 225 18.38 -7.35 12.55
N MET A 226 17.85 -6.60 11.60
CA MET A 226 16.41 -6.37 11.46
C MET A 226 15.67 -7.53 10.77
N ASP A 227 16.36 -8.54 10.21
CA ASP A 227 15.76 -9.78 9.68
C ASP A 227 15.66 -10.86 10.78
N SER A 228 15.00 -10.58 11.90
CA SER A 228 15.01 -11.41 13.10
C SER A 228 13.62 -11.76 13.66
N TRP A 229 12.60 -11.81 12.80
CA TRP A 229 11.19 -11.93 13.21
C TRP A 229 10.65 -13.36 13.25
N LYS A 230 11.33 -14.29 12.59
CA LYS A 230 10.83 -15.65 12.37
C LYS A 230 10.61 -16.41 13.66
N GLY A 231 9.38 -16.89 13.88
CA GLY A 231 9.04 -17.77 14.99
C GLY A 231 8.79 -17.07 16.31
N LEU A 232 8.79 -15.74 16.35
CA LEU A 232 8.49 -14.96 17.54
C LEU A 232 7.01 -15.03 17.90
N THR A 233 6.71 -15.14 19.19
CA THR A 233 5.37 -14.86 19.74
C THR A 233 5.07 -13.37 19.64
N PRO A 234 3.81 -12.92 19.76
CA PRO A 234 3.48 -11.49 19.74
C PRO A 234 4.26 -10.66 20.79
N ALA A 235 4.45 -11.20 21.98
CA ALA A 235 5.24 -10.53 23.04
C ALA A 235 6.73 -10.41 22.67
N GLU A 236 7.34 -11.48 22.17
CA GLU A 236 8.72 -11.47 21.69
C GLU A 236 8.88 -10.57 20.44
N HIS A 237 7.85 -10.46 19.60
CA HIS A 237 7.83 -9.56 18.46
C HIS A 237 7.89 -8.08 18.90
N LEU A 238 7.09 -7.69 19.91
CA LEU A 238 7.17 -6.36 20.51
C LEU A 238 8.53 -6.12 21.17
N GLU A 239 9.06 -7.09 21.93
CA GLU A 239 10.38 -6.97 22.55
C GLU A 239 11.48 -6.77 21.51
N ASN A 240 11.43 -7.52 20.40
CA ASN A 240 12.37 -7.37 19.29
C ASN A 240 12.23 -6.00 18.59
N SER A 241 11.00 -5.49 18.42
CA SER A 241 10.75 -4.14 17.92
C SER A 241 11.47 -3.09 18.79
N LEU A 242 11.28 -3.16 20.11
CA LEU A 242 11.92 -2.23 21.06
C LEU A 242 13.44 -2.41 21.11
N ARG A 243 13.96 -3.64 20.97
CA ARG A 243 15.40 -3.92 20.89
C ARG A 243 16.04 -3.21 19.69
N ILE A 244 15.42 -3.31 18.51
CA ILE A 244 15.90 -2.66 17.28
C ILE A 244 15.91 -1.14 17.47
N LEU A 245 14.81 -0.57 17.97
CA LEU A 245 14.73 0.88 18.21
C LEU A 245 15.79 1.34 19.22
N ARG A 246 15.97 0.63 20.32
CA ARG A 246 16.99 0.95 21.32
C ARG A 246 18.40 0.94 20.75
N THR A 247 18.65 0.01 19.82
CA THR A 247 19.99 -0.16 19.23
C THR A 247 20.31 0.94 18.21
N TYR A 248 19.35 1.29 17.36
CA TYR A 248 19.63 2.12 16.17
C TYR A 248 18.96 3.49 16.19
N LEU A 249 17.79 3.62 16.85
CA LEU A 249 16.93 4.79 16.81
C LEU A 249 16.47 5.23 18.21
N PRO A 250 17.40 5.67 19.09
CA PRO A 250 17.07 5.97 20.49
C PRO A 250 15.95 7.00 20.64
N TRP A 251 15.79 7.97 19.73
CA TRP A 251 14.67 8.93 19.75
C TRP A 251 13.30 8.27 19.49
N GLU A 252 13.23 7.22 18.67
CA GLU A 252 11.99 6.44 18.49
C GLU A 252 11.79 5.48 19.68
N TYR A 253 12.87 4.95 20.23
CA TYR A 253 12.79 4.14 21.46
C TYR A 253 12.23 4.93 22.63
N GLU A 254 12.67 6.18 22.85
CA GLU A 254 12.18 7.06 23.91
C GLU A 254 10.66 7.31 23.76
N ARG A 255 10.15 7.53 22.56
CA ARG A 255 8.72 7.64 22.28
C ARG A 255 7.97 6.34 22.57
N SER A 256 8.64 5.21 22.42
CA SER A 256 8.06 3.87 22.56
C SER A 256 8.19 3.30 23.98
N ALA A 257 8.62 4.08 24.98
CA ALA A 257 8.93 3.58 26.32
C ALA A 257 7.73 2.92 27.06
N ASN A 258 6.50 3.29 26.72
CA ASN A 258 5.28 2.80 27.37
C ASN A 258 4.33 2.07 26.40
N VAL A 259 4.84 1.58 25.26
CA VAL A 259 3.97 0.92 24.30
C VAL A 259 3.57 -0.49 24.73
N GLU A 260 2.35 -0.84 24.38
CA GLU A 260 1.77 -2.17 24.52
C GLU A 260 1.16 -2.58 23.16
N LEU A 261 1.08 -3.90 22.89
CA LEU A 261 0.35 -4.37 21.70
C LEU A 261 -1.12 -3.95 21.77
N THR A 262 -1.68 -3.59 20.64
CA THR A 262 -3.13 -3.29 20.54
C THR A 262 -3.98 -4.51 20.88
N ASP A 263 -3.53 -5.68 20.45
CA ASP A 263 -4.18 -6.98 20.66
C ASP A 263 -3.19 -8.13 20.29
N ALA A 264 -3.57 -9.38 20.59
CA ALA A 264 -2.77 -10.57 20.30
C ALA A 264 -2.55 -10.82 18.78
N ASN A 265 -3.37 -10.22 17.92
CA ASN A 265 -3.31 -10.30 16.47
C ASN A 265 -2.67 -9.08 15.82
N GLY A 266 -2.12 -8.15 16.60
CA GLY A 266 -1.52 -6.89 16.19
C GLY A 266 -0.09 -7.00 15.66
N VAL A 267 0.37 -8.18 15.24
CA VAL A 267 1.70 -8.41 14.67
C VAL A 267 1.61 -9.12 13.34
N LEU A 268 2.52 -8.79 12.42
CA LEU A 268 2.63 -9.43 11.11
C LEU A 268 4.10 -9.53 10.72
N GLN A 269 4.45 -10.57 10.00
CA GLN A 269 5.77 -10.70 9.36
C GLN A 269 5.63 -11.35 7.99
N GLY A 270 6.56 -11.05 7.10
CA GLY A 270 6.56 -11.63 5.76
C GLY A 270 7.72 -11.16 4.90
N ARG A 271 7.76 -11.68 3.71
CA ARG A 271 8.68 -11.24 2.65
C ARG A 271 8.15 -11.70 1.31
N PHE A 272 8.26 -10.88 0.31
CA PHE A 272 7.90 -11.21 -1.07
C PHE A 272 8.68 -10.33 -2.05
N PRO A 273 8.93 -10.81 -3.28
CA PRO A 273 9.53 -9.97 -4.31
C PRO A 273 8.48 -9.03 -4.89
N PRO A 274 8.80 -7.76 -5.12
CA PRO A 274 7.96 -6.89 -5.96
C PRO A 274 7.79 -7.53 -7.33
N THR A 275 6.54 -7.61 -7.81
CA THR A 275 6.24 -8.39 -9.01
C THR A 275 5.14 -7.72 -9.83
N VAL A 276 5.40 -7.55 -11.13
CA VAL A 276 4.35 -7.23 -12.11
C VAL A 276 3.99 -8.51 -12.84
N ARG A 277 2.69 -8.70 -13.12
CA ARG A 277 2.18 -9.87 -13.84
C ARG A 277 1.35 -9.44 -15.04
N HIS A 278 1.26 -10.33 -16.02
CA HIS A 278 0.33 -10.14 -17.13
C HIS A 278 -1.11 -10.08 -16.61
N PRO A 279 -1.96 -9.16 -17.13
CA PRO A 279 -3.26 -8.90 -16.54
C PRO A 279 -4.31 -9.99 -16.79
N LEU A 280 -4.11 -10.85 -17.77
CA LEU A 280 -5.05 -11.90 -18.12
C LEU A 280 -4.54 -13.27 -17.69
N ALA A 281 -5.44 -14.07 -17.13
CA ALA A 281 -5.24 -15.50 -16.92
C ALA A 281 -6.29 -16.27 -17.69
N THR A 282 -5.84 -17.32 -18.42
CA THR A 282 -6.72 -18.21 -19.19
C THR A 282 -7.10 -19.42 -18.33
N LEU A 283 -8.39 -19.63 -18.18
CA LEU A 283 -8.97 -20.78 -17.47
C LEU A 283 -8.93 -22.03 -18.35
N PRO A 284 -9.09 -23.26 -17.78
CA PRO A 284 -9.15 -24.51 -18.54
C PRO A 284 -10.21 -24.52 -19.64
N SER A 285 -11.33 -23.82 -19.47
CA SER A 285 -12.37 -23.64 -20.49
C SER A 285 -11.98 -22.77 -21.67
N GLY A 286 -10.85 -22.10 -21.61
CA GLY A 286 -10.41 -21.10 -22.57
C GLY A 286 -10.96 -19.68 -22.30
N LYS A 287 -11.83 -19.50 -21.31
CA LYS A 287 -12.27 -18.17 -20.88
C LYS A 287 -11.15 -17.43 -20.14
N THR A 288 -11.21 -16.10 -20.12
CA THR A 288 -10.19 -15.27 -19.48
C THR A 288 -10.75 -14.50 -18.29
N VAL A 289 -9.96 -14.42 -17.23
CA VAL A 289 -10.21 -13.55 -16.08
C VAL A 289 -9.14 -12.45 -16.03
N VAL A 290 -9.45 -11.30 -15.44
CA VAL A 290 -8.53 -10.16 -15.38
C VAL A 290 -8.12 -9.88 -13.95
N GLY A 291 -6.81 -9.75 -13.71
CA GLY A 291 -6.24 -9.40 -12.42
C GLY A 291 -6.32 -7.90 -12.14
N MET A 292 -6.34 -7.53 -10.86
CA MET A 292 -6.27 -6.14 -10.43
C MET A 292 -5.42 -5.95 -9.16
N ALA A 293 -4.94 -4.74 -8.95
CA ALA A 293 -4.12 -4.34 -7.79
C ALA A 293 -2.92 -5.28 -7.56
N ASP A 294 -2.73 -5.82 -6.35
CA ASP A 294 -1.58 -6.67 -5.99
C ASP A 294 -1.50 -7.99 -6.80
N VAL A 295 -2.59 -8.42 -7.43
CA VAL A 295 -2.53 -9.58 -8.34
C VAL A 295 -1.63 -9.29 -9.53
N VAL A 296 -1.67 -8.08 -10.06
CA VAL A 296 -0.95 -7.67 -11.28
C VAL A 296 0.22 -6.73 -11.02
N VAL A 297 0.16 -5.88 -9.95
CA VAL A 297 1.25 -4.96 -9.57
C VAL A 297 1.45 -5.03 -8.06
N LEU A 298 2.29 -5.94 -7.62
CA LEU A 298 2.68 -6.10 -6.22
C LEU A 298 3.95 -5.30 -5.95
N ASN A 299 3.85 -4.26 -5.13
CA ASN A 299 4.99 -3.45 -4.71
C ASN A 299 5.47 -3.86 -3.31
N ASP A 300 6.76 -3.66 -3.06
CA ASP A 300 7.31 -3.69 -1.70
C ASP A 300 6.70 -2.51 -0.88
N PRO A 301 6.41 -2.67 0.41
CA PRO A 301 5.78 -1.63 1.21
C PRO A 301 6.68 -0.44 1.58
N ILE A 302 7.96 -0.43 1.23
CA ILE A 302 8.94 0.64 1.55
C ILE A 302 8.45 2.06 1.20
N THR A 303 7.58 2.20 0.22
CA THR A 303 6.98 3.48 -0.18
C THR A 303 5.54 3.66 0.29
N GLY A 304 4.98 2.70 1.06
CA GLY A 304 3.60 2.77 1.57
C GLY A 304 2.50 2.77 0.51
N GLN A 305 2.77 2.30 -0.72
CA GLN A 305 1.87 2.49 -1.86
C GLN A 305 0.85 1.37 -2.10
N GLY A 306 0.87 0.27 -1.37
CA GLY A 306 -0.02 -0.88 -1.63
C GLY A 306 -1.50 -0.50 -1.66
N SER A 307 -2.04 0.08 -0.60
CA SER A 307 -3.45 0.50 -0.52
C SER A 307 -3.76 1.68 -1.44
N ASN A 308 -2.81 2.60 -1.64
CA ASN A 308 -2.95 3.71 -2.60
C ASN A 308 -3.09 3.19 -4.03
N ASN A 309 -2.24 2.24 -4.44
CA ASN A 309 -2.33 1.59 -5.74
C ASN A 309 -3.62 0.79 -5.90
N ALA A 310 -4.06 0.10 -4.85
CA ALA A 310 -5.31 -0.64 -4.87
C ALA A 310 -6.52 0.27 -5.11
N SER A 311 -6.57 1.43 -4.45
CA SER A 311 -7.60 2.45 -4.64
C SER A 311 -7.56 3.06 -6.04
N LYS A 312 -6.38 3.43 -6.53
CA LYS A 312 -6.20 4.02 -7.87
C LYS A 312 -6.47 3.00 -8.99
N CYS A 313 -6.13 1.71 -8.77
CA CYS A 313 -6.51 0.63 -9.69
C CYS A 313 -8.03 0.48 -9.80
N ALA A 314 -8.72 0.46 -8.66
CA ALA A 314 -10.18 0.37 -8.63
C ALA A 314 -10.84 1.54 -9.35
N ALA A 315 -10.37 2.77 -9.13
CA ALA A 315 -10.87 3.97 -9.82
C ALA A 315 -10.62 3.93 -11.33
N SER A 316 -9.42 3.52 -11.76
CA SER A 316 -9.06 3.39 -13.19
C SER A 316 -9.91 2.31 -13.88
N TYR A 317 -10.09 1.15 -13.24
CA TYR A 317 -10.91 0.06 -13.78
C TYR A 317 -12.38 0.47 -13.84
N LEU A 318 -12.91 1.14 -12.80
CA LEU A 318 -14.26 1.67 -12.79
C LEU A 318 -14.52 2.61 -13.98
N ALA A 319 -13.61 3.57 -14.18
CA ALA A 319 -13.72 4.53 -15.29
C ALA A 319 -13.66 3.82 -16.65
N SER A 320 -12.77 2.83 -16.80
CA SER A 320 -12.65 2.05 -18.03
C SER A 320 -13.90 1.22 -18.32
N ILE A 321 -14.47 0.55 -17.31
CA ILE A 321 -15.68 -0.28 -17.44
C ILE A 321 -16.88 0.59 -17.83
N ILE A 322 -17.09 1.71 -17.12
CA ILE A 322 -18.18 2.65 -17.44
C ILE A 322 -18.01 3.23 -18.83
N GLY A 323 -16.79 3.66 -19.19
CA GLY A 323 -16.48 4.25 -20.48
C GLY A 323 -16.60 3.28 -21.66
N HIS A 324 -16.52 1.97 -21.40
CA HIS A 324 -16.68 0.92 -22.43
C HIS A 324 -18.13 0.73 -22.87
N GLY A 325 -19.08 1.13 -22.04
CA GLY A 325 -20.52 1.05 -22.33
C GLY A 325 -20.98 -0.37 -22.61
N ASP A 326 -21.78 -0.57 -23.65
CA ASP A 326 -22.42 -1.86 -23.98
C ASP A 326 -21.54 -2.79 -24.84
N ALA A 327 -20.30 -2.41 -25.18
CA ALA A 327 -19.41 -3.24 -25.98
C ALA A 327 -18.95 -4.50 -25.19
N ALA A 328 -18.60 -5.59 -25.87
CA ALA A 328 -18.21 -6.84 -25.24
C ALA A 328 -16.90 -6.69 -24.44
N TYR A 329 -16.80 -7.32 -23.27
CA TYR A 329 -15.59 -7.38 -22.47
C TYR A 329 -14.62 -8.44 -23.03
N ASP A 330 -14.09 -8.19 -24.22
CA ASP A 330 -13.09 -9.06 -24.84
C ASP A 330 -11.69 -8.89 -24.21
N ASP A 331 -10.74 -9.72 -24.60
CA ASP A 331 -9.38 -9.71 -24.05
C ASP A 331 -8.61 -8.43 -24.40
N SER A 332 -8.93 -7.80 -25.54
CA SER A 332 -8.37 -6.51 -25.93
C SER A 332 -8.78 -5.40 -24.96
N PHE A 333 -10.07 -5.35 -24.62
CA PHE A 333 -10.58 -4.40 -23.63
C PHE A 333 -9.97 -4.66 -22.24
N LYS A 334 -9.99 -5.89 -21.77
CA LYS A 334 -9.41 -6.27 -20.46
C LYS A 334 -7.93 -5.89 -20.36
N THR A 335 -7.17 -6.10 -21.44
CA THR A 335 -5.76 -5.70 -21.51
C THR A 335 -5.62 -4.18 -21.51
N SER A 336 -6.43 -3.46 -22.31
CA SER A 336 -6.38 -2.00 -22.36
C SER A 336 -6.73 -1.34 -21.02
N MET A 337 -7.66 -1.92 -20.26
CA MET A 337 -8.02 -1.47 -18.92
C MET A 337 -6.82 -1.55 -17.95
N PHE A 338 -6.05 -2.63 -17.99
CA PHE A 338 -4.81 -2.74 -17.23
C PHE A 338 -3.74 -1.75 -17.71
N GLU A 339 -3.53 -1.59 -19.03
CA GLU A 339 -2.55 -0.67 -19.57
C GLU A 339 -2.86 0.79 -19.21
N GLU A 340 -4.14 1.15 -19.07
CA GLU A 340 -4.54 2.46 -18.56
C GLU A 340 -4.11 2.67 -17.11
N TYR A 341 -4.36 1.70 -16.23
CA TYR A 341 -3.85 1.71 -14.86
C TYR A 341 -2.32 1.69 -14.81
N TRP A 342 -1.66 0.93 -15.70
CA TRP A 342 -0.20 0.81 -15.74
C TRP A 342 0.47 2.16 -16.06
N LYS A 343 -0.16 3.06 -16.79
CA LYS A 343 0.37 4.42 -17.02
C LYS A 343 0.71 5.13 -15.71
N TYR A 344 -0.06 4.89 -14.65
CA TYR A 344 0.21 5.38 -13.30
C TYR A 344 1.12 4.43 -12.52
N ALA A 345 0.76 3.15 -12.46
CA ALA A 345 1.40 2.17 -11.57
C ALA A 345 2.90 1.97 -11.86
N GLN A 346 3.35 2.16 -13.11
CA GLN A 346 4.76 2.08 -13.46
C GLN A 346 5.63 3.10 -12.72
N HIS A 347 5.11 4.27 -12.42
CA HIS A 347 5.83 5.30 -11.67
C HIS A 347 6.02 4.87 -10.21
N VAL A 348 5.00 4.28 -9.62
CA VAL A 348 5.08 3.71 -8.28
C VAL A 348 6.08 2.55 -8.24
N ALA A 349 5.97 1.60 -9.19
CA ALA A 349 6.89 0.47 -9.27
C ALA A 349 8.36 0.94 -9.45
N ARG A 350 8.60 1.92 -10.33
CA ARG A 350 9.93 2.51 -10.53
C ARG A 350 10.46 3.16 -9.26
N TRP A 351 9.66 3.99 -8.60
CA TRP A 351 10.08 4.65 -7.36
C TRP A 351 10.35 3.64 -6.24
N THR A 352 9.42 2.71 -6.01
CA THR A 352 9.58 1.65 -5.00
C THR A 352 10.85 0.83 -5.25
N ASN A 353 11.08 0.38 -6.48
CA ASN A 353 12.28 -0.39 -6.82
C ASN A 353 13.58 0.41 -6.64
N THR A 354 13.53 1.73 -6.87
CA THR A 354 14.69 2.62 -6.63
C THR A 354 14.97 2.75 -5.13
N MET A 355 13.93 2.87 -4.30
CA MET A 355 14.10 2.99 -2.83
C MET A 355 14.62 1.68 -2.20
N LEU A 356 14.43 0.53 -2.82
CA LEU A 356 14.97 -0.76 -2.36
C LEU A 356 16.47 -0.91 -2.60
N ALA A 357 17.05 -0.12 -3.51
CA ALA A 357 18.49 -0.08 -3.76
C ALA A 357 19.19 0.96 -2.84
N PRO A 358 20.50 0.85 -2.63
CA PRO A 358 21.25 1.93 -1.99
C PRO A 358 21.00 3.26 -2.71
N PRO A 359 20.76 4.37 -1.97
CA PRO A 359 20.45 5.66 -2.58
C PRO A 359 21.58 6.11 -3.52
N ALA A 360 21.22 6.57 -4.72
CA ALA A 360 22.18 7.20 -5.64
C ALA A 360 22.71 8.54 -5.06
N GLU A 361 23.88 8.97 -5.49
CA GLU A 361 24.52 10.19 -4.99
C GLU A 361 23.62 11.43 -5.11
N HIS A 362 22.92 11.60 -6.23
CA HIS A 362 22.00 12.72 -6.42
C HIS A 362 20.81 12.68 -5.46
N ALA A 363 20.28 11.48 -5.13
CA ALA A 363 19.20 11.34 -4.17
C ALA A 363 19.66 11.67 -2.75
N LEU A 364 20.86 11.21 -2.34
CA LEU A 364 21.48 11.62 -1.07
C LEU A 364 21.69 13.12 -1.02
N GLY A 365 22.15 13.73 -2.11
CA GLY A 365 22.30 15.19 -2.22
C GLY A 365 20.98 15.93 -2.03
N LEU A 366 19.88 15.44 -2.59
CA LEU A 366 18.54 16.01 -2.40
C LEU A 366 18.06 15.85 -0.95
N PHE A 367 18.25 14.68 -0.32
CA PHE A 367 17.89 14.48 1.08
C PHE A 367 18.69 15.40 2.02
N ALA A 368 19.99 15.61 1.75
CA ALA A 368 20.80 16.53 2.52
C ALA A 368 20.37 18.00 2.30
N ALA A 369 20.08 18.38 1.06
CA ALA A 369 19.60 19.73 0.73
C ALA A 369 18.24 20.06 1.35
N ALA A 370 17.37 19.08 1.52
CA ALA A 370 16.05 19.24 2.14
C ALA A 370 16.12 19.75 3.59
N GLN A 371 17.23 19.50 4.31
CA GLN A 371 17.44 20.02 5.67
C GLN A 371 17.48 21.55 5.72
N GLN A 372 17.92 22.19 4.63
CA GLN A 372 18.09 23.64 4.54
C GLN A 372 17.09 24.29 3.60
N ASN A 373 16.44 23.51 2.76
CA ASN A 373 15.45 23.98 1.77
C ASN A 373 14.12 23.26 1.96
N PRO A 374 13.15 23.87 2.67
CA PRO A 374 11.85 23.30 2.92
C PRO A 374 11.07 22.92 1.64
N SER A 375 11.32 23.61 0.51
CA SER A 375 10.63 23.30 -0.75
C SER A 375 11.02 21.92 -1.30
N ILE A 376 12.24 21.46 -1.05
CA ILE A 376 12.67 20.10 -1.42
C ILE A 376 11.96 19.08 -0.52
N ALA A 377 11.93 19.32 0.80
CA ALA A 377 11.22 18.47 1.75
C ALA A 377 9.73 18.39 1.43
N GLN A 378 9.09 19.53 1.13
CA GLN A 378 7.67 19.60 0.73
C GLN A 378 7.39 18.77 -0.51
N ARG A 379 8.18 18.95 -1.57
CA ARG A 379 7.98 18.22 -2.83
C ARG A 379 8.17 16.72 -2.64
N PHE A 380 9.17 16.31 -1.85
CA PHE A 380 9.37 14.90 -1.53
C PHE A 380 8.18 14.33 -0.73
N ALA A 381 7.72 15.04 0.31
CA ALA A 381 6.59 14.60 1.12
C ALA A 381 5.32 14.42 0.27
N ASN A 382 4.98 15.40 -0.57
CA ASN A 382 3.80 15.32 -1.45
C ASN A 382 3.95 14.33 -2.61
N GLY A 383 5.16 13.90 -2.93
CA GLY A 383 5.42 12.82 -3.88
C GLY A 383 4.83 11.48 -3.45
N PHE A 384 4.58 11.24 -2.16
CA PHE A 384 3.87 10.06 -1.66
C PHE A 384 2.40 10.02 -2.13
N ASP A 385 1.75 11.16 -2.26
CA ASP A 385 0.41 11.27 -2.84
C ASP A 385 0.41 11.17 -4.36
N TYR A 386 1.45 11.73 -5.02
CA TYR A 386 1.58 11.72 -6.48
C TYR A 386 2.97 11.24 -6.96
N PRO A 387 3.26 9.92 -6.86
CA PRO A 387 4.55 9.33 -7.26
C PRO A 387 5.05 9.65 -8.68
N PRO A 388 4.20 9.93 -9.70
CA PRO A 388 4.70 10.34 -11.01
C PRO A 388 5.61 11.56 -11.01
N ASP A 389 5.46 12.48 -10.05
CA ASP A 389 6.34 13.65 -9.92
C ASP A 389 7.81 13.29 -9.69
N PHE A 390 8.10 12.22 -8.96
CA PHE A 390 9.47 11.78 -8.68
C PHE A 390 10.28 11.52 -9.96
N GLY A 391 9.62 11.16 -11.06
CA GLY A 391 10.28 10.84 -12.32
C GLY A 391 11.07 11.99 -12.93
N SER A 392 10.69 13.23 -12.65
CA SER A 392 11.25 14.43 -13.28
C SER A 392 12.40 15.07 -12.50
N TRP A 393 12.61 14.72 -11.23
CA TRP A 393 13.59 15.41 -10.39
C TRP A 393 14.30 14.51 -9.38
N PHE A 394 13.65 13.48 -8.84
CA PHE A 394 14.23 12.63 -7.79
C PHE A 394 14.86 11.36 -8.35
N LEU A 395 14.23 10.74 -9.37
CA LEU A 395 14.68 9.49 -9.97
C LEU A 395 15.61 9.69 -11.18
N ASP A 396 15.93 10.93 -11.52
CA ASP A 396 16.80 11.30 -12.63
C ASP A 396 17.90 12.26 -12.16
N ALA A 397 19.16 11.92 -12.42
CA ALA A 397 20.30 12.70 -11.95
C ALA A 397 20.36 14.11 -12.58
N GLN A 398 19.99 14.23 -13.86
CA GLN A 398 19.95 15.52 -14.55
C GLN A 398 18.82 16.38 -13.97
N GLY A 399 17.61 15.82 -13.85
CA GLY A 399 16.47 16.52 -13.25
C GLY A 399 16.72 16.95 -11.80
N ALA A 400 17.45 16.14 -11.03
CA ALA A 400 17.89 16.50 -9.67
C ALA A 400 18.81 17.72 -9.67
N ALA A 401 19.79 17.74 -10.56
CA ALA A 401 20.74 18.86 -10.69
C ALA A 401 20.04 20.15 -11.15
N GLU A 402 19.15 20.05 -12.15
CA GLU A 402 18.36 21.18 -12.63
C GLU A 402 17.44 21.75 -11.55
N TYR A 403 16.78 20.86 -10.78
CA TYR A 403 15.91 21.26 -9.67
C TYR A 403 16.70 21.98 -8.57
N GLN A 404 17.86 21.44 -8.15
CA GLN A 404 18.72 22.13 -7.17
C GLN A 404 19.25 23.48 -7.68
N ALA A 405 19.63 23.56 -8.96
CA ALA A 405 20.12 24.80 -9.55
C ALA A 405 19.03 25.91 -9.61
N SER A 406 17.76 25.55 -9.70
CA SER A 406 16.65 26.49 -9.73
C SER A 406 16.56 27.37 -8.47
N PHE A 407 17.03 26.88 -7.32
CA PHE A 407 17.07 27.65 -6.08
C PHE A 407 18.22 28.69 -6.02
N ASN A 408 19.29 28.47 -6.81
CA ASN A 408 20.44 29.39 -6.84
C ASN A 408 20.23 30.59 -7.78
N THR A 409 19.15 30.55 -8.60
CA THR A 409 18.86 31.62 -9.58
C THR A 409 17.92 32.70 -9.04
N VAL A 410 17.42 32.57 -7.80
CA VAL A 410 16.44 33.45 -7.17
C VAL A 410 17.09 34.35 -6.08
N ALA A 411 18.40 34.31 -5.92
CA ALA A 411 19.15 35.11 -4.94
C ALA A 411 19.66 36.45 -5.54
#